data_0231ef97e34844821f101b89da8414f2
#
_entry.id   0231ef97e34844821f101b89da8414f2
#
_cell.length_a   1.000
_cell.length_b   1.000
_cell.length_c   1.000
_cell.angle_alpha   90.00
_cell.angle_beta   90.00
_cell.angle_gamma   90.00
#
_symmetry.space_group_name_H-M   'P 1'
#
loop_
_entity.id
_entity.type
_entity.pdbx_description
1 polymer ?
#
loop_
_entity_poly.entity_id
_entity_poly.type
_entity_poly.pdbx_seq_one_letter_code
_entity_poly.pdbx_strand_id
1 'polypeptide(L)'
;MERPTHAGLRHLALNVHDFDAMRQFYVDLLGFVVEWEPDADNVYLSSGIDNLALHRSDESSRSTDQRNARLPPSDSALDHLGLIVRTADDVDRWAAFLESQGVTLDANPRTHRDGARSCYFNDPDGNKIQIIHHPPISGKT
;
A
#
# COMPACT_ATOMS: atom_id res chain seq x y z
N MET A 1 13.64 -2.36 34.59
CA MET A 1 12.28 -2.57 34.05
C MET A 1 12.40 -3.39 32.77
N GLU A 2 11.66 -4.47 32.68
CA GLU A 2 11.64 -5.31 31.48
C GLU A 2 10.83 -4.61 30.35
N ARG A 3 11.31 -4.72 29.10
CA ARG A 3 10.62 -4.14 27.95
C ARG A 3 9.35 -4.95 27.64
N PRO A 4 8.16 -4.32 27.60
CA PRO A 4 6.94 -5.00 27.14
C PRO A 4 7.06 -5.47 25.70
N THR A 5 6.24 -6.45 25.30
CA THR A 5 6.20 -6.99 23.94
C THR A 5 5.10 -6.31 23.11
N HIS A 6 5.25 -6.38 21.79
CA HIS A 6 4.22 -5.97 20.82
C HIS A 6 4.07 -7.04 19.72
N ALA A 7 2.98 -6.99 18.96
CA ALA A 7 2.67 -7.96 17.91
C ALA A 7 3.23 -7.58 16.51
N GLY A 8 4.09 -6.59 16.46
CA GLY A 8 4.70 -6.12 15.22
C GLY A 8 3.99 -4.91 14.61
N LEU A 9 4.55 -4.40 13.53
CA LEU A 9 4.00 -3.28 12.78
C LEU A 9 2.85 -3.79 11.90
N ARG A 10 1.60 -3.45 12.24
CA ARG A 10 0.40 -3.94 11.55
C ARG A 10 -0.68 -2.88 11.36
N HIS A 11 -0.37 -1.64 11.66
CA HIS A 11 -1.28 -0.51 11.43
C HIS A 11 -0.54 0.59 10.70
N LEU A 12 -1.16 1.09 9.63
CA LEU A 12 -0.69 2.25 8.87
C LEU A 12 -1.88 3.17 8.63
N ALA A 13 -1.66 4.47 8.76
CA ALA A 13 -2.66 5.47 8.42
C ALA A 13 -2.12 6.43 7.36
N LEU A 14 -2.91 6.70 6.34
CA LEU A 14 -2.61 7.61 5.25
C LEU A 14 -3.60 8.76 5.22
N ASN A 15 -3.10 9.97 5.07
CA ASN A 15 -3.91 11.11 4.67
C ASN A 15 -4.02 11.10 3.13
N VAL A 16 -5.24 11.02 2.62
CA VAL A 16 -5.49 10.81 1.20
C VAL A 16 -6.30 11.96 0.59
N HIS A 17 -6.09 12.23 -0.68
CA HIS A 17 -6.73 13.34 -1.38
C HIS A 17 -7.94 12.90 -2.18
N ASP A 18 -7.81 11.89 -3.00
CA ASP A 18 -8.91 11.27 -3.71
C ASP A 18 -9.37 10.05 -2.90
N PHE A 19 -10.16 10.33 -1.87
CA PHE A 19 -10.62 9.32 -0.93
C PHE A 19 -11.39 8.19 -1.61
N ASP A 20 -12.29 8.52 -2.54
CA ASP A 20 -13.13 7.53 -3.20
C ASP A 20 -12.30 6.64 -4.13
N ALA A 21 -11.37 7.22 -4.90
CA ALA A 21 -10.44 6.47 -5.75
C ALA A 21 -9.50 5.58 -4.92
N MET A 22 -9.00 6.09 -3.79
CA MET A 22 -8.14 5.32 -2.88
C MET A 22 -8.89 4.14 -2.26
N ARG A 23 -10.10 4.39 -1.76
CA ARG A 23 -10.95 3.33 -1.19
C ARG A 23 -11.24 2.24 -2.24
N GLN A 24 -11.66 2.63 -3.44
CA GLN A 24 -11.93 1.69 -4.52
C GLN A 24 -10.67 0.90 -4.91
N PHE A 25 -9.53 1.55 -4.99
CA PHE A 25 -8.26 0.91 -5.34
C PHE A 25 -7.89 -0.19 -4.34
N TYR A 26 -7.90 0.11 -3.05
CA TYR A 26 -7.54 -0.88 -2.04
C TYR A 26 -8.59 -1.99 -1.89
N VAL A 27 -9.88 -1.66 -1.95
CA VAL A 27 -10.95 -2.65 -1.79
C VAL A 27 -11.14 -3.48 -3.06
N ASP A 28 -11.38 -2.83 -4.21
CA ASP A 28 -11.81 -3.55 -5.41
C ASP A 28 -10.62 -4.15 -6.17
N LEU A 29 -9.48 -3.44 -6.25
CA LEU A 29 -8.31 -3.94 -6.98
C LEU A 29 -7.43 -4.84 -6.11
N LEU A 30 -7.07 -4.39 -4.90
CA LEU A 30 -6.14 -5.11 -4.04
C LEU A 30 -6.81 -6.12 -3.10
N GLY A 31 -8.15 -6.09 -2.99
CA GLY A 31 -8.90 -7.08 -2.21
C GLY A 31 -8.88 -6.85 -0.70
N PHE A 32 -8.65 -5.62 -0.25
CA PHE A 32 -8.82 -5.28 1.16
C PHE A 32 -10.29 -5.34 1.56
N VAL A 33 -10.56 -5.71 2.80
CA VAL A 33 -11.89 -5.75 3.37
C VAL A 33 -12.11 -4.50 4.23
N VAL A 34 -13.29 -3.88 4.11
CA VAL A 34 -13.68 -2.79 5.01
C VAL A 34 -13.97 -3.37 6.39
N GLU A 35 -13.18 -2.97 7.39
CA GLU A 35 -13.43 -3.30 8.80
C GLU A 35 -14.42 -2.34 9.43
N TRP A 36 -14.24 -1.05 9.16
CA TRP A 36 -15.05 0.00 9.77
C TRP A 36 -15.04 1.27 8.91
N GLU A 37 -16.19 1.86 8.70
CA GLU A 37 -16.39 3.09 7.93
C GLU A 37 -17.31 4.03 8.72
N PRO A 38 -16.77 4.79 9.70
CA PRO A 38 -17.56 5.58 10.62
C PRO A 38 -18.27 6.76 9.96
N ASP A 39 -17.70 7.30 8.87
CA ASP A 39 -18.19 8.48 8.16
C ASP A 39 -17.66 8.52 6.73
N ALA A 40 -17.96 9.59 5.99
CA ALA A 40 -17.57 9.78 4.59
C ALA A 40 -16.08 10.14 4.41
N ASP A 41 -15.36 10.45 5.48
CA ASP A 41 -13.98 10.95 5.44
C ASP A 41 -12.97 9.94 5.99
N ASN A 42 -13.44 8.84 6.57
CA ASN A 42 -12.59 7.86 7.22
C ASN A 42 -13.03 6.44 6.90
N VAL A 43 -12.09 5.59 6.53
CA VAL A 43 -12.30 4.15 6.36
C VAL A 43 -11.11 3.38 6.90
N TYR A 44 -11.41 2.26 7.53
CA TYR A 44 -10.42 1.33 8.06
C TYR A 44 -10.54 0.01 7.32
N LEU A 45 -9.45 -0.39 6.69
CA LEU A 45 -9.34 -1.55 5.80
C LEU A 45 -8.40 -2.59 6.40
N SER A 46 -8.59 -3.86 6.02
CA SER A 46 -7.67 -4.93 6.40
C SER A 46 -7.37 -5.85 5.23
N SER A 47 -6.12 -6.30 5.12
CA SER A 47 -5.72 -7.37 4.21
C SER A 47 -5.59 -8.74 4.90
N GLY A 48 -5.99 -8.83 6.18
CA GLY A 48 -6.00 -10.07 6.97
C GLY A 48 -5.66 -9.83 8.43
N ILE A 49 -4.38 -9.60 8.73
CA ILE A 49 -3.86 -9.41 10.10
C ILE A 49 -3.31 -8.00 10.34
N ASP A 50 -3.74 -7.05 9.57
CA ASP A 50 -3.31 -5.66 9.57
C ASP A 50 -4.50 -4.71 9.56
N ASN A 51 -4.19 -3.42 9.60
CA ASN A 51 -5.18 -2.36 9.46
C ASN A 51 -4.57 -1.19 8.70
N LEU A 52 -5.23 -0.79 7.62
CA LEU A 52 -4.91 0.39 6.83
C LEU A 52 -6.03 1.41 7.00
N ALA A 53 -5.73 2.54 7.63
CA ALA A 53 -6.66 3.64 7.76
C ALA A 53 -6.44 4.66 6.62
N LEU A 54 -7.53 5.06 5.99
CA LEU A 54 -7.55 6.17 5.03
C LEU A 54 -8.35 7.31 5.64
N HIS A 55 -7.73 8.47 5.71
CA HIS A 55 -8.33 9.70 6.22
C HIS A 55 -8.33 10.74 5.10
N ARG A 56 -9.50 11.30 4.78
CA ARG A 56 -9.58 12.39 3.80
C ARG A 56 -8.78 13.58 4.31
N SER A 57 -7.78 13.99 3.56
CA SER A 57 -7.02 15.18 3.93
C SER A 57 -7.76 16.44 3.51
N ASP A 58 -7.55 17.52 4.29
CA ASP A 58 -8.05 18.84 3.93
C ASP A 58 -7.24 19.39 2.75
N GLU A 59 -7.91 19.61 1.61
CA GLU A 59 -7.30 20.17 0.40
C GLU A 59 -6.71 21.58 0.64
N SER A 60 -7.21 22.31 1.64
CA SER A 60 -6.73 23.66 1.96
C SER A 60 -5.29 23.68 2.49
N SER A 61 -4.78 22.55 2.98
CA SER A 61 -3.42 22.43 3.52
C SER A 61 -2.35 22.23 2.44
N ARG A 62 -2.73 22.01 1.18
CA ARG A 62 -1.80 21.78 0.06
C ARG A 62 -1.54 23.03 -0.77
N SER A 63 -0.30 23.23 -1.20
CA SER A 63 0.02 24.18 -2.26
C SER A 63 -0.64 23.77 -3.57
N THR A 64 -0.84 24.71 -4.49
CA THR A 64 -1.44 24.45 -5.81
C THR A 64 -0.62 23.42 -6.59
N ASP A 65 0.70 23.45 -6.45
CA ASP A 65 1.60 22.49 -7.11
C ASP A 65 1.45 21.07 -6.55
N GLN A 66 1.24 20.96 -5.23
CA GLN A 66 0.97 19.66 -4.59
C GLN A 66 -0.40 19.08 -4.94
N ARG A 67 -1.40 19.93 -5.20
CA ARG A 67 -2.75 19.48 -5.66
C ARG A 67 -2.74 18.88 -7.05
N ASN A 68 -1.85 19.34 -7.92
CA ASN A 68 -1.70 18.86 -9.28
C ASN A 68 -0.71 17.68 -9.40
N ALA A 69 0.12 17.46 -8.38
CA ALA A 69 1.04 16.35 -8.34
C ALA A 69 0.32 15.08 -7.87
N ARG A 70 0.22 14.07 -8.72
CA ARG A 70 -0.28 12.73 -8.36
C ARG A 70 0.77 11.88 -7.65
N LEU A 71 1.95 12.43 -7.43
CA LEU A 71 3.04 11.76 -6.74
C LEU A 71 3.23 12.40 -5.36
N PRO A 72 3.56 11.61 -4.32
CA PRO A 72 3.95 12.18 -3.04
C PRO A 72 5.18 13.07 -3.27
N PRO A 73 5.34 14.13 -2.46
CA PRO A 73 6.55 14.94 -2.51
C PRO A 73 7.80 14.05 -2.37
N SER A 74 8.88 14.42 -3.03
CA SER A 74 10.15 13.68 -2.95
C SER A 74 10.72 13.60 -1.53
N ASP A 75 10.21 14.44 -0.61
CA ASP A 75 10.54 14.49 0.80
C ASP A 75 9.48 13.82 1.70
N SER A 76 8.54 13.05 1.12
CA SER A 76 7.56 12.28 1.88
C SER A 76 8.24 11.30 2.83
N ALA A 77 7.77 11.25 4.08
CA ALA A 77 8.27 10.30 5.07
C ALA A 77 7.96 8.84 4.69
N LEU A 78 6.89 8.60 3.92
CA LEU A 78 6.59 7.28 3.39
C LEU A 78 7.37 7.07 2.09
N ASP A 79 8.33 6.16 2.09
CA ASP A 79 9.00 5.69 0.87
C ASP A 79 8.08 4.74 0.10
N HIS A 80 7.70 3.63 0.71
CA HIS A 80 6.73 2.68 0.15
C HIS A 80 6.08 1.84 1.26
N LEU A 81 4.99 1.17 0.91
CA LEU A 81 4.40 0.12 1.73
C LEU A 81 4.45 -1.21 0.99
N GLY A 82 4.60 -2.31 1.71
CA GLY A 82 4.77 -3.64 1.12
C GLY A 82 3.65 -4.59 1.48
N LEU A 83 3.12 -5.28 0.47
CA LEU A 83 2.20 -6.40 0.60
C LEU A 83 2.99 -7.69 0.43
N ILE A 84 3.00 -8.52 1.46
CA ILE A 84 3.75 -9.78 1.46
C ILE A 84 2.96 -10.86 0.72
N VAL A 85 3.63 -11.52 -0.21
CA VAL A 85 3.12 -12.71 -0.88
C VAL A 85 3.90 -13.96 -0.45
N ARG A 86 3.29 -15.12 -0.62
CA ARG A 86 3.85 -16.38 -0.07
C ARG A 86 4.97 -16.95 -0.89
N THR A 87 4.92 -16.79 -2.21
CA THR A 87 5.91 -17.33 -3.14
C THR A 87 6.47 -16.28 -4.08
N ALA A 88 7.64 -16.52 -4.63
CA ALA A 88 8.23 -15.65 -5.64
C ALA A 88 7.35 -15.55 -6.89
N ASP A 89 6.72 -16.67 -7.30
CA ASP A 89 5.82 -16.74 -8.45
C ASP A 89 4.57 -15.87 -8.26
N ASP A 90 4.12 -15.66 -7.01
CA ASP A 90 2.99 -14.79 -6.74
C ASP A 90 3.29 -13.31 -7.07
N VAL A 91 4.55 -12.89 -7.02
CA VAL A 91 4.96 -11.56 -7.46
C VAL A 91 4.69 -11.39 -8.96
N ASP A 92 5.06 -12.38 -9.76
CA ASP A 92 4.85 -12.36 -11.22
C ASP A 92 3.36 -12.41 -11.57
N ARG A 93 2.57 -13.20 -10.82
CA ARG A 93 1.11 -13.26 -10.99
C ARG A 93 0.45 -11.92 -10.67
N TRP A 94 0.86 -11.27 -9.58
CA TRP A 94 0.36 -9.95 -9.23
C TRP A 94 0.72 -8.91 -10.28
N ALA A 95 1.97 -8.93 -10.77
CA ALA A 95 2.39 -8.01 -11.83
C ALA A 95 1.52 -8.16 -13.09
N ALA A 96 1.32 -9.39 -13.57
CA ALA A 96 0.46 -9.67 -14.71
C ALA A 96 -1.00 -9.26 -14.48
N PHE A 97 -1.53 -9.51 -13.28
CA PHE A 97 -2.88 -9.10 -12.92
C PHE A 97 -3.03 -7.57 -12.95
N LEU A 98 -2.12 -6.84 -12.31
CA LEU A 98 -2.14 -5.37 -12.25
C LEU A 98 -2.09 -4.76 -13.65
N GLU A 99 -1.21 -5.25 -14.51
CA GLU A 99 -1.13 -4.81 -15.91
C GLU A 99 -2.44 -5.09 -16.67
N SER A 100 -3.07 -6.25 -16.43
CA SER A 100 -4.36 -6.59 -17.03
C SER A 100 -5.49 -5.65 -16.60
N GLN A 101 -5.36 -5.03 -15.43
CA GLN A 101 -6.29 -4.03 -14.89
C GLN A 101 -5.91 -2.59 -15.27
N GLY A 102 -4.91 -2.40 -16.13
CA GLY A 102 -4.48 -1.09 -16.61
C GLY A 102 -3.54 -0.35 -15.65
N VAL A 103 -2.99 -1.03 -14.64
CA VAL A 103 -2.00 -0.44 -13.74
C VAL A 103 -0.63 -0.50 -14.38
N THR A 104 0.05 0.64 -14.43
CA THR A 104 1.44 0.71 -14.89
C THR A 104 2.38 0.37 -13.75
N LEU A 105 3.31 -0.56 -13.97
CA LEU A 105 4.34 -0.88 -13.00
C LEU A 105 5.49 0.14 -13.06
N ASP A 106 5.92 0.63 -11.90
CA ASP A 106 7.14 1.45 -11.77
C ASP A 106 8.40 0.60 -11.93
N ALA A 107 8.34 -0.65 -11.46
CA ALA A 107 9.41 -1.61 -11.62
C ALA A 107 8.80 -3.01 -11.81
N ASN A 108 9.27 -3.69 -12.86
CA ASN A 108 8.89 -5.06 -13.15
C ASN A 108 9.44 -6.03 -12.09
N PRO A 109 8.86 -7.25 -11.99
CA PRO A 109 9.35 -8.27 -11.07
C PRO A 109 10.85 -8.49 -11.21
N ARG A 110 11.56 -8.39 -10.08
CA ARG A 110 13.00 -8.58 -10.01
C ARG A 110 13.38 -9.30 -8.72
N THR A 111 14.36 -10.21 -8.82
CA THR A 111 14.97 -10.85 -7.65
C THR A 111 16.16 -10.02 -7.19
N HIS A 112 16.17 -9.71 -5.89
CA HIS A 112 17.22 -8.94 -5.23
C HIS A 112 18.34 -9.85 -4.68
N ARG A 113 19.46 -9.23 -4.26
CA ARG A 113 20.63 -9.94 -3.72
C ARG A 113 20.32 -10.80 -2.49
N ASP A 114 19.35 -10.39 -1.68
CA ASP A 114 18.93 -11.07 -0.45
C ASP A 114 17.93 -12.23 -0.72
N GLY A 115 17.62 -12.50 -1.98
CA GLY A 115 16.65 -13.50 -2.39
C GLY A 115 15.20 -13.03 -2.41
N ALA A 116 14.91 -11.80 -2.00
CA ALA A 116 13.59 -11.23 -2.13
C ALA A 116 13.26 -10.99 -3.62
N ARG A 117 12.00 -11.20 -3.99
CA ARG A 117 11.49 -10.86 -5.32
C ARG A 117 10.35 -9.84 -5.16
N SER A 118 10.36 -8.80 -5.95
CA SER A 118 9.34 -7.76 -5.83
C SER A 118 9.06 -7.03 -7.14
N CYS A 119 7.90 -6.37 -7.19
CA CYS A 119 7.55 -5.37 -8.18
C CYS A 119 6.95 -4.14 -7.48
N TYR A 120 6.91 -3.01 -8.19
CA TYR A 120 6.42 -1.74 -7.64
C TYR A 120 5.39 -1.10 -8.56
N PHE A 121 4.40 -0.45 -7.95
CA PHE A 121 3.37 0.36 -8.62
C PHE A 121 2.90 1.44 -7.66
N ASN A 122 2.02 2.33 -8.11
CA ASN A 122 1.50 3.41 -7.28
C ASN A 122 0.00 3.29 -7.09
N ASP A 123 -0.49 3.73 -5.94
CA ASP A 123 -1.92 3.95 -5.73
C ASP A 123 -2.37 5.27 -6.40
N PRO A 124 -3.68 5.59 -6.44
CA PRO A 124 -4.16 6.82 -7.07
C PRO A 124 -3.63 8.12 -6.47
N ASP A 125 -3.21 8.12 -5.21
CA ASP A 125 -2.59 9.26 -4.54
C ASP A 125 -1.07 9.36 -4.78
N GLY A 126 -0.50 8.37 -5.48
CA GLY A 126 0.93 8.29 -5.80
C GLY A 126 1.78 7.64 -4.72
N ASN A 127 1.18 6.99 -3.72
CA ASN A 127 1.96 6.20 -2.76
C ASN A 127 2.50 4.95 -3.45
N LYS A 128 3.79 4.70 -3.26
CA LYS A 128 4.44 3.53 -3.84
C LYS A 128 4.07 2.27 -3.06
N ILE A 129 3.65 1.25 -3.78
CA ILE A 129 3.30 -0.06 -3.25
C ILE A 129 4.26 -1.10 -3.82
N GLN A 130 4.71 -1.98 -2.95
CA GLN A 130 5.55 -3.12 -3.31
C GLN A 130 4.78 -4.41 -3.09
N ILE A 131 4.69 -5.26 -4.11
CA ILE A 131 4.37 -6.68 -3.90
C ILE A 131 5.69 -7.39 -3.70
N ILE A 132 5.85 -8.10 -2.60
CA ILE A 132 7.13 -8.68 -2.23
C ILE A 132 7.00 -10.09 -1.63
N HIS A 133 7.78 -11.02 -2.18
CA HIS A 133 8.17 -12.24 -1.52
C HIS A 133 9.48 -11.98 -0.78
N HIS A 134 9.46 -12.07 0.53
CA HIS A 134 10.64 -11.89 1.39
C HIS A 134 10.83 -13.15 2.24
N PRO A 135 11.80 -14.03 1.92
CA PRO A 135 11.93 -15.35 2.53
C PRO A 135 11.83 -15.38 4.05
N PRO A 136 12.43 -14.42 4.80
CA PRO A 136 12.34 -14.43 6.27
C PRO A 136 10.93 -14.31 6.85
N ILE A 137 9.98 -13.72 6.10
CA ILE A 137 8.62 -13.45 6.62
C ILE A 137 7.48 -14.00 5.75
N SER A 138 7.73 -14.34 4.48
CA SER A 138 6.68 -14.76 3.55
C SER A 138 5.93 -16.03 3.96
N GLY A 139 6.55 -16.90 4.75
CA GLY A 139 5.92 -18.09 5.30
C GLY A 139 5.28 -17.92 6.68
N LYS A 140 5.29 -16.69 7.24
CA LYS A 140 4.74 -16.39 8.56
C LYS A 140 3.38 -15.71 8.42
N THR A 141 2.40 -16.25 9.09
CA THR A 141 1.05 -15.68 9.19
C THR A 141 0.79 -15.13 10.58
#